data_e123da38833f92be73fe69c3bb8ef57b
#
_entry.id   e123da38833f92be73fe69c3bb8ef57b
#
_cell.length_a   1.000
_cell.length_b   1.000
_cell.length_c   1.000
_cell.angle_alpha   90.00
_cell.angle_beta   90.00
_cell.angle_gamma   90.00
#
_symmetry.space_group_name_H-M   'P 1'
#
loop_
_entity.id
_entity.type
_entity.pdbx_description
1 polymer ?
#
loop_
_entity_poly.entity_id
_entity_poly.type
_entity_poly.pdbx_seq_one_letter_code
_entity_poly.pdbx_strand_id
1 'polypeptide(L)'
;MSIVTCGIDCGYRTGGVALVGENWSEVHDLPVYSEGGVDVVALMDILTSVDRVDHIWIEKQQAMPKQGVSSTFKLGYAFGQITTTVALSRTRYTMVTPVVWKRAMNLPKDKDAARRMAQQWFPDRASELKRKKDEHRAEALLIALYGRGKA
;
A
#
# COMPACT_ATOMS: atom_id res chain seq x y z
N MET A 1 -4.74 23.84 -2.86
CA MET A 1 -5.45 22.69 -2.29
C MET A 1 -4.46 21.65 -1.83
N SER A 2 -4.74 21.06 -0.69
CA SER A 2 -3.88 19.99 -0.19
C SER A 2 -4.02 18.72 -1.03
N ILE A 3 -2.92 18.01 -1.16
CA ILE A 3 -2.83 16.79 -1.97
C ILE A 3 -3.15 15.58 -1.10
N VAL A 4 -3.93 14.65 -1.65
CA VAL A 4 -4.22 13.35 -1.03
C VAL A 4 -3.56 12.26 -1.87
N THR A 5 -2.70 11.48 -1.24
CA THR A 5 -2.06 10.34 -1.90
C THR A 5 -2.53 9.04 -1.27
N CYS A 6 -2.56 8.00 -2.09
CA CYS A 6 -2.84 6.64 -1.64
C CYS A 6 -1.58 5.81 -1.84
N GLY A 7 -1.30 4.91 -0.90
CA GLY A 7 -0.25 3.91 -1.03
C GLY A 7 -0.84 2.53 -0.89
N ILE A 8 -0.39 1.60 -1.74
CA ILE A 8 -0.87 0.22 -1.72
C ILE A 8 0.30 -0.74 -1.64
N ASP A 9 0.32 -1.53 -0.58
CA ASP A 9 1.19 -2.70 -0.44
C ASP A 9 0.38 -3.92 -0.86
N CYS A 10 0.81 -4.58 -1.94
CA CYS A 10 0.04 -5.62 -2.62
C CYS A 10 0.27 -7.00 -2.01
N GLY A 11 -0.75 -7.84 -2.05
CA GLY A 11 -0.64 -9.23 -1.67
C GLY A 11 -1.90 -10.02 -2.01
N TYR A 12 -1.78 -11.34 -1.97
CA TYR A 12 -2.89 -12.25 -2.26
C TYR A 12 -3.75 -12.52 -1.02
N ARG A 13 -3.11 -12.59 0.15
CA ARG A 13 -3.79 -12.84 1.44
C ARG A 13 -3.64 -11.69 2.41
N THR A 14 -2.64 -10.87 2.22
CA THR A 14 -2.35 -9.72 3.10
C THR A 14 -1.85 -8.57 2.26
N GLY A 15 -2.03 -7.37 2.78
CA GLY A 15 -1.56 -6.16 2.16
C GLY A 15 -2.10 -4.97 2.92
N GLY A 16 -1.83 -3.78 2.44
CA GLY A 16 -2.29 -2.55 3.08
C GLY A 16 -2.69 -1.49 2.07
N VAL A 17 -3.60 -0.63 2.50
CA VAL A 17 -4.03 0.55 1.74
C VAL A 17 -4.03 1.74 2.69
N ALA A 18 -3.35 2.81 2.31
CA ALA A 18 -3.30 4.02 3.12
C ALA A 18 -3.70 5.23 2.30
N LEU A 19 -4.42 6.15 2.93
CA LEU A 19 -4.75 7.45 2.38
C LEU A 19 -4.09 8.50 3.26
N VAL A 20 -3.32 9.40 2.66
CA VAL A 20 -2.58 10.41 3.41
C VAL A 20 -2.87 11.80 2.85
N GLY A 21 -3.45 12.64 3.66
CA GLY A 21 -3.68 14.05 3.38
C GLY A 21 -2.68 14.94 4.12
N GLU A 22 -2.91 16.24 4.09
CA GLU A 22 -1.99 17.20 4.73
C GLU A 22 -1.93 17.01 6.25
N ASN A 23 -3.09 16.88 6.89
CA ASN A 23 -3.20 16.81 8.35
C ASN A 23 -3.95 15.57 8.82
N TRP A 24 -4.08 14.57 7.99
CA TRP A 24 -4.83 13.37 8.32
C TRP A 24 -4.29 12.15 7.58
N SER A 25 -4.58 10.99 8.12
CA SER A 25 -4.26 9.72 7.46
C SER A 25 -5.31 8.68 7.82
N GLU A 26 -5.47 7.71 6.94
CA GLU A 26 -6.25 6.50 7.18
C GLU A 26 -5.42 5.31 6.72
N VAL A 27 -5.58 4.19 7.39
CA VAL A 27 -4.92 2.97 6.97
C VAL A 27 -5.87 1.79 7.15
N HIS A 28 -5.84 0.90 6.18
CA HIS A 28 -6.67 -0.31 6.13
C HIS A 28 -5.82 -1.50 5.76
N ASP A 29 -6.23 -2.67 6.21
CA ASP A 29 -5.75 -3.89 5.58
C ASP A 29 -6.28 -3.91 4.15
N LEU A 30 -5.48 -4.43 3.22
CA LEU A 30 -5.98 -4.69 1.87
C LEU A 30 -7.17 -5.67 1.98
N PRO A 31 -8.34 -5.30 1.43
CA PRO A 31 -9.49 -6.21 1.51
C PRO A 31 -9.25 -7.44 0.65
N VAL A 32 -9.25 -8.60 1.29
CA VAL A 32 -9.03 -9.90 0.64
C VAL A 32 -10.07 -10.90 1.11
N TYR A 33 -10.37 -11.87 0.25
CA TYR A 33 -11.25 -12.97 0.62
C TYR A 33 -10.51 -13.96 1.51
N SER A 34 -11.26 -14.74 2.30
CA SER A 34 -10.67 -15.73 3.22
C SER A 34 -9.82 -16.77 2.51
N GLU A 35 -10.20 -17.14 1.29
CA GLU A 35 -9.45 -18.07 0.45
C GLU A 35 -8.31 -17.41 -0.32
N GLY A 36 -8.18 -16.09 -0.23
CA GLY A 36 -7.20 -15.30 -0.96
C GLY A 36 -7.80 -14.61 -2.17
N GLY A 37 -7.04 -13.68 -2.73
CA GLY A 37 -7.53 -12.80 -3.79
C GLY A 37 -8.14 -11.52 -3.24
N VAL A 38 -8.09 -10.46 -4.03
CA VAL A 38 -8.51 -9.13 -3.59
C VAL A 38 -10.02 -8.95 -3.80
N ASP A 39 -10.69 -8.44 -2.77
CA ASP A 39 -12.05 -7.96 -2.89
C ASP A 39 -12.01 -6.59 -3.58
N VAL A 40 -12.16 -6.60 -4.90
CA VAL A 40 -11.97 -5.38 -5.71
C VAL A 40 -13.07 -4.35 -5.46
N VAL A 41 -14.28 -4.78 -5.10
CA VAL A 41 -15.38 -3.86 -4.76
C VAL A 41 -15.03 -3.11 -3.47
N ALA A 42 -14.60 -3.84 -2.45
CA ALA A 42 -14.19 -3.23 -1.18
C ALA A 42 -12.97 -2.32 -1.36
N LEU A 43 -12.02 -2.70 -2.22
CA LEU A 43 -10.88 -1.84 -2.54
C LEU A 43 -11.35 -0.54 -3.21
N MET A 44 -12.25 -0.63 -4.18
CA MET A 44 -12.81 0.57 -4.82
C MET A 44 -13.52 1.46 -3.81
N ASP A 45 -14.25 0.87 -2.85
CA ASP A 45 -14.93 1.62 -1.80
C ASP A 45 -13.92 2.43 -0.95
N ILE A 46 -12.77 1.86 -0.65
CA ILE A 46 -11.70 2.59 0.06
C ILE A 46 -11.19 3.75 -0.79
N LEU A 47 -10.89 3.49 -2.07
CA LEU A 47 -10.34 4.50 -2.96
C LEU A 47 -11.30 5.67 -3.20
N THR A 48 -12.60 5.44 -3.03
CA THR A 48 -13.63 6.44 -3.24
C THR A 48 -14.28 6.92 -1.94
N SER A 49 -13.73 6.53 -0.79
CA SER A 49 -14.26 6.90 0.54
C SER A 49 -14.02 8.36 0.91
N VAL A 50 -13.10 9.02 0.24
CA VAL A 50 -12.79 10.45 0.43
C VAL A 50 -13.16 11.20 -0.84
N ASP A 51 -13.35 12.51 -0.71
CA ASP A 51 -13.79 13.34 -1.85
C ASP A 51 -12.85 13.28 -3.04
N ARG A 52 -11.54 13.15 -2.78
CA ARG A 52 -10.53 13.15 -3.83
C ARG A 52 -9.27 12.42 -3.40
N VAL A 53 -8.76 11.57 -4.27
CA VAL A 53 -7.40 11.05 -4.22
C VAL A 53 -6.68 11.58 -5.46
N ASP A 54 -5.57 12.26 -5.27
CA ASP A 54 -4.85 12.91 -6.37
C ASP A 54 -3.90 11.94 -7.08
N HIS A 55 -3.33 10.99 -6.36
CA HIS A 55 -2.37 10.06 -6.93
C HIS A 55 -2.33 8.79 -6.09
N ILE A 56 -2.32 7.64 -6.76
CA ILE A 56 -2.19 6.33 -6.12
C ILE A 56 -0.80 5.78 -6.45
N TRP A 57 -0.08 5.36 -5.42
CA TRP A 57 1.23 4.74 -5.54
C TRP A 57 1.14 3.26 -5.17
N ILE A 58 1.54 2.40 -6.10
CA ILE A 58 1.42 0.95 -5.96
C ILE A 58 2.83 0.37 -5.91
N GLU A 59 3.13 -0.43 -4.90
CA GLU A 59 4.40 -1.16 -4.88
C GLU A 59 4.39 -2.19 -6.00
N LYS A 60 5.35 -2.06 -6.92
CA LYS A 60 5.44 -2.92 -8.09
C LYS A 60 5.83 -4.34 -7.66
N GLN A 61 5.05 -5.31 -8.11
CA GLN A 61 5.30 -6.72 -7.87
C GLN A 61 5.94 -7.35 -9.11
N GLN A 62 6.79 -8.34 -8.88
CA GLN A 62 7.40 -9.11 -9.97
C GLN A 62 7.74 -10.51 -9.47
N ALA A 63 7.82 -11.45 -10.40
CA ALA A 63 8.27 -12.79 -10.06
C ALA A 63 9.74 -12.75 -9.62
N MET A 64 10.05 -13.52 -8.58
CA MET A 64 11.41 -13.60 -8.03
C MET A 64 12.04 -14.94 -8.41
N PRO A 65 13.36 -14.98 -8.62
CA PRO A 65 14.05 -16.25 -8.81
C PRO A 65 13.75 -17.22 -7.66
N LYS A 66 13.53 -18.49 -7.98
CA LYS A 66 13.24 -19.55 -7.00
C LYS A 66 11.90 -19.41 -6.29
N GLN A 67 11.06 -18.45 -6.67
CA GLN A 67 9.70 -18.39 -6.17
C GLN A 67 8.88 -19.53 -6.76
N GLY A 68 8.06 -20.18 -5.94
CA GLY A 68 7.21 -21.28 -6.41
C GLY A 68 6.20 -20.82 -7.45
N VAL A 69 5.81 -21.75 -8.34
CA VAL A 69 4.85 -21.47 -9.42
C VAL A 69 3.51 -20.99 -8.85
N SER A 70 3.00 -21.68 -7.82
CA SER A 70 1.74 -21.31 -7.19
C SER A 70 1.80 -19.92 -6.57
N SER A 71 2.87 -19.62 -5.84
CA SER A 71 3.05 -18.29 -5.21
C SER A 71 3.16 -17.19 -6.24
N THR A 72 3.89 -17.43 -7.33
CA THR A 72 4.03 -16.47 -8.43
C THR A 72 2.69 -16.18 -9.10
N PHE A 73 1.90 -17.23 -9.36
CA PHE A 73 0.58 -17.08 -9.96
C PHE A 73 -0.36 -16.27 -9.06
N LYS A 74 -0.39 -16.59 -7.77
CA LYS A 74 -1.24 -15.89 -6.79
C LYS A 74 -0.85 -14.42 -6.67
N LEU A 75 0.45 -14.14 -6.61
CA LEU A 75 0.95 -12.77 -6.55
C LEU A 75 0.53 -11.98 -7.80
N GLY A 76 0.71 -12.56 -8.98
CA GLY A 76 0.33 -11.94 -10.25
C GLY A 76 -1.18 -11.72 -10.35
N TYR A 77 -1.96 -12.69 -9.86
CA TYR A 77 -3.43 -12.56 -9.82
C TYR A 77 -3.86 -11.36 -8.97
N ALA A 78 -3.34 -11.27 -7.75
CA ALA A 78 -3.68 -10.16 -6.86
C ALA A 78 -3.19 -8.82 -7.40
N PHE A 79 -1.99 -8.78 -7.94
CA PHE A 79 -1.44 -7.56 -8.53
C PHE A 79 -2.29 -7.08 -9.70
N GLY A 80 -2.75 -7.99 -10.55
CA GLY A 80 -3.66 -7.67 -11.65
C GLY A 80 -5.00 -7.13 -11.16
N GLN A 81 -5.56 -7.72 -10.10
CA GLN A 81 -6.80 -7.22 -9.49
C GLN A 81 -6.64 -5.79 -8.98
N ILE A 82 -5.54 -5.50 -8.28
CA ILE A 82 -5.27 -4.17 -7.72
C ILE A 82 -5.07 -3.16 -8.85
N THR A 83 -4.21 -3.46 -9.81
CA THR A 83 -3.91 -2.53 -10.91
C THR A 83 -5.12 -2.24 -11.77
N THR A 84 -5.96 -3.24 -12.02
CA THR A 84 -7.21 -3.05 -12.76
C THR A 84 -8.19 -2.16 -11.99
N THR A 85 -8.35 -2.41 -10.68
CA THR A 85 -9.24 -1.60 -9.84
C THR A 85 -8.78 -0.14 -9.83
N VAL A 86 -7.48 0.07 -9.65
CA VAL A 86 -6.89 1.41 -9.64
C VAL A 86 -7.11 2.11 -10.99
N ALA A 87 -6.89 1.42 -12.10
CA ALA A 87 -7.13 1.98 -13.44
C ALA A 87 -8.59 2.40 -13.63
N LEU A 88 -9.52 1.57 -13.16
CA LEU A 88 -10.96 1.85 -13.26
C LEU A 88 -11.39 3.03 -12.37
N SER A 89 -10.65 3.33 -11.32
CA SER A 89 -10.93 4.49 -10.46
C SER A 89 -10.68 5.82 -11.16
N ARG A 90 -9.98 5.79 -12.29
CA ARG A 90 -9.59 6.95 -13.09
C ARG A 90 -8.69 7.94 -12.37
N THR A 91 -8.15 7.54 -11.23
CA THR A 91 -7.15 8.31 -10.51
C THR A 91 -5.77 8.04 -11.11
N ARG A 92 -4.96 9.08 -11.25
CA ARG A 92 -3.57 8.92 -11.69
C ARG A 92 -2.84 7.95 -10.75
N TYR A 93 -2.04 7.07 -11.30
CA TYR A 93 -1.26 6.15 -10.47
C TYR A 93 0.13 5.92 -11.03
N THR A 94 1.04 5.52 -10.15
CA THR A 94 2.43 5.18 -10.47
C THR A 94 2.81 3.93 -9.71
N MET A 95 3.51 3.03 -10.38
CA MET A 95 4.11 1.86 -9.74
C MET A 95 5.53 2.21 -9.31
N VAL A 96 5.91 1.82 -8.11
CA VAL A 96 7.24 2.06 -7.57
C VAL A 96 7.80 0.75 -7.01
N THR A 97 9.07 0.46 -7.30
CA THR A 97 9.70 -0.75 -6.78
C THR A 97 10.05 -0.59 -5.30
N PRO A 98 10.09 -1.69 -4.52
CA PRO A 98 10.49 -1.63 -3.12
C PRO A 98 11.85 -0.96 -2.92
N VAL A 99 12.82 -1.27 -3.77
CA VAL A 99 14.17 -0.71 -3.68
C VAL A 99 14.14 0.82 -3.76
N VAL A 100 13.34 1.36 -4.68
CA VAL A 100 13.29 2.81 -4.90
C VAL A 100 12.67 3.54 -3.72
N TRP A 101 11.48 3.13 -3.27
CA TRP A 101 10.83 3.87 -2.20
C TRP A 101 11.50 3.66 -0.84
N LYS A 102 11.99 2.44 -0.57
CA LYS A 102 12.68 2.15 0.69
C LYS A 102 13.99 2.94 0.81
N ARG A 103 14.73 3.05 -0.29
CA ARG A 103 15.95 3.86 -0.31
C ARG A 103 15.64 5.35 -0.12
N ALA A 104 14.63 5.86 -0.82
CA ALA A 104 14.25 7.27 -0.71
C ALA A 104 13.82 7.65 0.71
N MET A 105 13.20 6.71 1.43
CA MET A 105 12.76 6.91 2.81
C MET A 105 13.85 6.61 3.83
N ASN A 106 15.02 6.20 3.41
CA ASN A 106 16.12 5.76 4.30
C ASN A 106 15.66 4.66 5.27
N LEU A 107 14.87 3.72 4.77
CA LEU A 107 14.31 2.66 5.61
C LEU A 107 15.40 1.64 5.96
N PRO A 108 15.69 1.41 7.25
CA PRO A 108 16.61 0.34 7.67
C PRO A 108 16.10 -1.02 7.21
N LYS A 109 17.00 -2.00 7.15
CA LYS A 109 16.67 -3.35 6.65
C LYS A 109 16.12 -4.29 7.71
N ASP A 110 16.03 -3.87 8.97
CA ASP A 110 15.49 -4.75 10.01
C ASP A 110 13.97 -4.93 9.89
N LYS A 111 13.46 -6.01 10.47
CA LYS A 111 12.07 -6.45 10.28
C LYS A 111 11.02 -5.48 10.81
N ASP A 112 11.37 -4.68 11.81
CA ASP A 112 10.42 -3.76 12.45
C ASP A 112 10.60 -2.32 11.99
N ALA A 113 11.50 -2.07 11.05
CA ALA A 113 11.85 -0.72 10.62
C ALA A 113 10.66 0.03 10.03
N ALA A 114 9.85 -0.62 9.19
CA ALA A 114 8.70 0.01 8.57
C ALA A 114 7.68 0.45 9.61
N ARG A 115 7.37 -0.42 10.58
CA ARG A 115 6.42 -0.09 11.65
C ARG A 115 6.92 1.05 12.53
N ARG A 116 8.20 1.02 12.92
CA ARG A 116 8.80 2.11 13.71
C ARG A 116 8.72 3.44 12.96
N MET A 117 9.11 3.46 11.70
CA MET A 117 9.11 4.67 10.88
C MET A 117 7.68 5.20 10.70
N ALA A 118 6.73 4.31 10.38
CA ALA A 118 5.34 4.71 10.21
C ALA A 118 4.75 5.27 11.51
N GLN A 119 5.08 4.68 12.66
CA GLN A 119 4.64 5.19 13.97
C GLN A 119 5.19 6.59 14.26
N GLN A 120 6.41 6.88 13.82
CA GLN A 120 7.01 8.20 13.99
C GLN A 120 6.35 9.25 13.08
N TRP A 121 6.07 8.90 11.83
CA TRP A 121 5.44 9.82 10.89
C TRP A 121 3.94 9.99 11.14
N PHE A 122 3.28 8.93 11.64
CA PHE A 122 1.83 8.89 11.84
C PHE A 122 1.51 8.46 13.27
N PRO A 123 1.85 9.32 14.27
CA PRO A 123 1.61 8.94 15.68
C PRO A 123 0.14 8.66 15.98
N ASP A 124 -0.78 9.29 15.26
CA ASP A 124 -2.21 9.03 15.42
C ASP A 124 -2.62 7.62 14.95
N ARG A 125 -1.77 6.96 14.15
CA ARG A 125 -2.01 5.58 13.69
C ARG A 125 -1.21 4.56 14.47
N ALA A 126 -0.45 4.95 15.49
CA ALA A 126 0.45 4.06 16.21
C ALA A 126 -0.24 2.81 16.76
N SER A 127 -1.48 2.94 17.24
CA SER A 127 -2.23 1.81 17.77
C SER A 127 -2.56 0.75 16.70
N GLU A 128 -2.61 1.14 15.45
CA GLU A 128 -2.92 0.26 14.31
C GLU A 128 -1.67 -0.39 13.72
N LEU A 129 -0.48 -0.07 14.29
CA LEU A 129 0.83 -0.50 13.78
C LEU A 129 1.64 -1.30 14.79
N LYS A 130 1.00 -1.80 15.85
CA LYS A 130 1.70 -2.45 16.97
C LYS A 130 2.15 -3.88 16.69
N ARG A 131 1.39 -4.62 15.88
CA ARG A 131 1.61 -6.05 15.68
C ARG A 131 2.52 -6.29 14.48
N LYS A 132 3.24 -7.40 14.48
CA LYS A 132 4.07 -7.79 13.33
C LYS A 132 3.29 -7.82 12.03
N LYS A 133 2.06 -8.32 12.07
CA LYS A 133 1.20 -8.38 10.87
C LYS A 133 0.74 -7.01 10.37
N ASP A 134 0.92 -5.97 11.17
CA ASP A 134 0.60 -4.59 10.76
C ASP A 134 1.67 -3.97 9.87
N GLU A 135 2.74 -4.72 9.55
CA GLU A 135 3.78 -4.27 8.62
C GLU A 135 3.22 -3.82 7.28
N HIS A 136 2.20 -4.51 6.77
CA HIS A 136 1.56 -4.14 5.50
C HIS A 136 0.89 -2.78 5.56
N ARG A 137 0.29 -2.45 6.70
CA ARG A 137 -0.27 -1.13 6.94
C ARG A 137 0.82 -0.07 6.98
N ALA A 138 1.90 -0.38 7.68
CA ALA A 138 3.04 0.53 7.79
C ALA A 138 3.65 0.81 6.42
N GLU A 139 3.87 -0.21 5.61
CA GLU A 139 4.42 -0.03 4.27
C GLU A 139 3.49 0.80 3.38
N ALA A 140 2.18 0.55 3.43
CA ALA A 140 1.21 1.34 2.68
C ALA A 140 1.27 2.83 3.06
N LEU A 141 1.35 3.14 4.35
CA LEU A 141 1.51 4.52 4.83
C LEU A 141 2.80 5.15 4.31
N LEU A 142 3.92 4.42 4.36
CA LEU A 142 5.21 4.93 3.89
C LEU A 142 5.23 5.12 2.37
N ILE A 143 4.60 4.24 1.61
CA ILE A 143 4.46 4.40 0.16
C ILE A 143 3.66 5.66 -0.16
N ALA A 144 2.55 5.90 0.54
CA ALA A 144 1.76 7.11 0.36
C ALA A 144 2.57 8.37 0.71
N LEU A 145 3.34 8.32 1.79
CA LEU A 145 4.20 9.42 2.22
C LEU A 145 5.30 9.68 1.19
N TYR A 146 5.93 8.62 0.68
CA TYR A 146 6.89 8.72 -0.40
C TYR A 146 6.28 9.44 -1.60
N GLY A 147 5.06 9.05 -1.98
CA GLY A 147 4.35 9.65 -3.10
C GLY A 147 4.06 11.13 -2.89
N ARG A 148 3.73 11.55 -1.67
CA ARG A 148 3.52 12.98 -1.36
C ARG A 148 4.77 13.80 -1.66
N GLY A 149 5.94 13.26 -1.40
CA GLY A 149 7.20 13.92 -1.69
C GLY A 149 7.48 14.10 -3.19
N LYS A 150 6.73 13.41 -4.05
CA LYS A 150 6.84 13.49 -5.52
C LYS A 150 5.75 14.38 -6.15
N ALA A 151 4.84 14.86 -5.36
CA ALA A 151 3.73 15.69 -5.83
C ALA A 151 4.14 17.14 -6.08
#